data_76f7e07eeeb2e76400d6ce062fdf4148
#
_entry.id   76f7e07eeeb2e76400d6ce062fdf4148
#
_cell.length_a   1.000
_cell.length_b   1.000
_cell.length_c   1.000
_cell.angle_alpha   90.00
_cell.angle_beta   90.00
_cell.angle_gamma   90.00
#
_symmetry.space_group_name_H-M   'P 1'
#
loop_
_entity.id
_entity.type
_entity.pdbx_description
1 polymer ?
#
loop_
_entity_poly.entity_id
_entity_poly.type
_entity_poly.pdbx_seq_one_letter_code
_entity_poly.pdbx_strand_id
1 'polypeptide(L)'
;MRFRWPIFLVSLSALFTSYASDAKRKYDVEAAPEFLFKRRPIEFECADWIARRPTTVPSGNKTFLVAGNQPRYLLTRSEQFTLTRFDVPSLTITADPSNSVGVVGSNRVDWLVRFCGEGGGQMEAEARERLQQISVSHLGATISVNSPPFGESGHRRGSLVVDAPADASVVIHASYSAVQVRDMAGPIKITATHARATILETSGRVDATAFVVDFSGLRGIVNLTAEAEINLKMMASRFDGTLLAWAHGPVRVLVPPGFGTPFQALVKRPQDFVCRADFCSKMTQEKKGGLYVFTYTGDGNTSPERFHLRSEHSTVILDTSTESRSGS
;
A
#
# COMPACT_ATOMS: atom_id res chain seq x y z
N MET A 1 -0.27 40.69 55.28
CA MET A 1 -0.87 40.70 53.92
C MET A 1 -0.72 39.31 53.30
N ARG A 2 -1.83 38.58 53.24
CA ARG A 2 -1.85 37.24 52.65
C ARG A 2 -2.54 37.34 51.29
N PHE A 3 -1.79 37.21 50.19
CA PHE A 3 -2.33 37.13 48.84
C PHE A 3 -2.82 35.70 48.59
N ARG A 4 -4.11 35.51 48.38
CA ARG A 4 -4.75 34.30 47.89
C ARG A 4 -4.81 34.40 46.38
N TRP A 5 -4.17 33.47 45.67
CA TRP A 5 -4.36 33.24 44.24
C TRP A 5 -5.55 32.31 44.02
N PRO A 6 -6.48 32.60 43.13
CA PRO A 6 -7.50 31.64 42.73
C PRO A 6 -6.92 30.68 41.72
N ILE A 7 -7.03 29.41 42.03
CA ILE A 7 -6.73 28.31 41.11
C ILE A 7 -7.87 28.22 40.11
N PHE A 8 -7.62 28.63 38.84
CA PHE A 8 -8.49 28.34 37.73
C PHE A 8 -8.18 26.89 37.25
N LEU A 9 -8.94 25.94 37.76
CA LEU A 9 -9.09 24.62 37.15
C LEU A 9 -10.00 24.76 35.95
N VAL A 10 -9.43 25.06 34.78
CA VAL A 10 -10.12 24.91 33.52
C VAL A 10 -10.10 23.40 33.16
N SER A 11 -11.27 22.82 33.22
CA SER A 11 -11.48 21.40 32.89
C SER A 11 -11.16 21.13 31.41
N LEU A 12 -10.07 20.43 31.19
CA LEU A 12 -9.60 19.93 29.88
C LEU A 12 -10.41 18.72 29.39
N SER A 13 -11.60 18.49 29.94
CA SER A 13 -12.41 17.30 29.69
C SER A 13 -13.33 17.40 28.44
N ALA A 14 -13.42 18.55 27.80
CA ALA A 14 -14.40 18.77 26.73
C ALA A 14 -13.85 18.55 25.32
N LEU A 15 -12.54 18.30 25.16
CA LEU A 15 -11.93 18.14 23.83
C LEU A 15 -11.73 16.69 23.37
N PHE A 16 -11.96 15.71 24.27
CA PHE A 16 -11.82 14.28 23.90
C PHE A 16 -13.12 13.59 23.50
N THR A 17 -14.27 14.24 23.67
CA THR A 17 -15.58 13.63 23.35
C THR A 17 -16.05 13.84 21.92
N SER A 18 -15.44 14.74 21.14
CA SER A 18 -15.84 14.97 19.75
C SER A 18 -15.17 14.04 18.72
N TYR A 19 -14.08 13.36 19.07
CA TYR A 19 -13.43 12.39 18.18
C TYR A 19 -14.05 10.99 18.22
N ALA A 20 -14.84 10.67 19.25
CA ALA A 20 -15.44 9.34 19.38
C ALA A 20 -16.82 9.20 18.70
N SER A 21 -17.46 10.30 18.30
CA SER A 21 -18.80 10.25 17.68
C SER A 21 -18.80 10.09 16.16
N ASP A 22 -17.70 10.40 15.47
CA ASP A 22 -17.58 10.22 14.01
C ASP A 22 -17.11 8.82 13.57
N ALA A 23 -16.74 7.97 14.52
CA ALA A 23 -16.37 6.57 14.24
C ALA A 23 -17.57 5.65 13.87
N LYS A 24 -18.78 6.19 13.82
CA LYS A 24 -19.96 5.55 13.20
C LYS A 24 -20.15 5.98 11.74
N ARG A 25 -19.10 6.29 10.98
CA ARG A 25 -19.25 6.15 9.54
C ARG A 25 -19.61 4.68 9.31
N LYS A 26 -20.85 4.45 8.85
CA LYS A 26 -21.21 3.23 8.14
C LYS A 26 -20.10 3.06 7.11
N TYR A 27 -19.16 2.17 7.38
CA TYR A 27 -18.29 1.68 6.33
C TYR A 27 -19.25 1.11 5.30
N ASP A 28 -19.37 1.79 4.16
CA ASP A 28 -20.13 1.25 3.07
C ASP A 28 -19.57 -0.14 2.84
N VAL A 29 -20.48 -1.14 2.91
CA VAL A 29 -20.13 -2.56 2.79
C VAL A 29 -19.94 -2.81 1.30
N GLU A 30 -18.95 -2.14 0.72
CA GLU A 30 -18.56 -2.28 -0.67
C GLU A 30 -17.41 -3.26 -0.79
N ALA A 31 -17.44 -4.04 -1.86
CA ALA A 31 -16.31 -4.85 -2.27
C ALA A 31 -15.07 -3.98 -2.51
N ALA A 32 -13.88 -4.57 -2.45
CA ALA A 32 -12.66 -3.87 -2.83
C ALA A 32 -12.80 -3.36 -4.28
N PRO A 33 -12.57 -2.06 -4.53
CA PRO A 33 -12.68 -1.54 -5.88
C PRO A 33 -11.71 -2.24 -6.82
N GLU A 34 -12.20 -2.85 -7.90
CA GLU A 34 -11.35 -3.58 -8.85
C GLU A 34 -10.24 -2.72 -9.46
N PHE A 35 -10.46 -1.41 -9.58
CA PHE A 35 -9.45 -0.49 -10.10
C PHE A 35 -8.15 -0.47 -9.28
N LEU A 36 -8.18 -0.86 -8.00
CA LEU A 36 -6.98 -0.97 -7.16
C LEU A 36 -6.00 -2.02 -7.68
N PHE A 37 -6.54 -3.03 -8.35
CA PHE A 37 -5.77 -4.17 -8.87
C PHE A 37 -5.50 -4.06 -10.37
N LYS A 38 -5.93 -2.98 -11.04
CA LYS A 38 -5.59 -2.77 -12.44
C LYS A 38 -4.10 -2.55 -12.57
N ARG A 39 -3.50 -3.26 -13.52
CA ARG A 39 -2.11 -3.06 -13.92
C ARG A 39 -1.93 -1.62 -14.41
N ARG A 40 -1.59 -0.72 -13.50
CA ARG A 40 -1.12 0.60 -13.88
C ARG A 40 0.37 0.48 -14.18
N PRO A 41 0.86 1.04 -15.28
CA PRO A 41 2.30 1.19 -15.43
C PRO A 41 2.81 1.84 -14.14
N ILE A 42 3.94 1.37 -13.62
CA ILE A 42 4.67 2.15 -12.63
C ILE A 42 5.20 3.33 -13.45
N GLU A 43 4.39 4.37 -13.56
CA GLU A 43 4.66 5.56 -14.34
C GLU A 43 5.65 6.44 -13.60
N PHE A 44 6.92 6.06 -13.64
CA PHE A 44 7.97 6.79 -12.95
C PHE A 44 9.18 7.08 -13.84
N GLU A 45 8.97 7.14 -15.15
CA GLU A 45 9.99 7.76 -15.97
C GLU A 45 9.86 9.27 -15.82
N CYS A 46 10.94 9.92 -15.38
CA CYS A 46 11.01 11.37 -15.27
C CYS A 46 10.57 12.08 -16.56
N ALA A 47 10.90 11.48 -17.72
CA ALA A 47 10.53 11.98 -19.03
C ALA A 47 9.01 12.00 -19.25
N ASP A 48 8.29 10.95 -18.87
CA ASP A 48 6.83 10.89 -19.00
C ASP A 48 6.13 11.88 -18.06
N TRP A 49 6.73 12.14 -16.93
CA TRP A 49 6.23 13.09 -15.96
C TRP A 49 6.41 14.54 -16.42
N ILE A 50 7.55 14.85 -17.01
CA ILE A 50 7.85 16.16 -17.61
C ILE A 50 6.92 16.43 -18.80
N ALA A 51 6.65 15.42 -19.62
CA ALA A 51 5.78 15.55 -20.78
C ALA A 51 4.30 15.78 -20.42
N ARG A 52 3.86 15.31 -19.26
CA ARG A 52 2.46 15.43 -18.81
C ARG A 52 2.16 16.68 -17.99
N ARG A 53 3.19 17.39 -17.51
CA ARG A 53 3.01 18.63 -16.75
C ARG A 53 3.78 19.76 -17.40
N PRO A 54 3.10 20.85 -17.80
CA PRO A 54 3.80 22.01 -18.28
C PRO A 54 4.73 22.53 -17.17
N THR A 55 5.99 22.76 -17.53
CA THR A 55 7.03 23.32 -16.64
C THR A 55 6.72 24.75 -16.19
N THR A 56 5.75 25.39 -16.84
CA THR A 56 5.21 26.69 -16.48
C THR A 56 3.69 26.62 -16.48
N VAL A 57 3.07 26.89 -15.35
CA VAL A 57 1.63 27.14 -15.31
C VAL A 57 1.40 28.50 -15.97
N PRO A 58 0.63 28.60 -17.08
CA PRO A 58 0.34 29.89 -17.67
C PRO A 58 -0.33 30.79 -16.62
N SER A 59 0.22 31.95 -16.38
CA SER A 59 -0.33 32.97 -15.52
C SER A 59 -1.52 33.63 -16.21
N GLY A 60 -2.65 32.98 -16.28
CA GLY A 60 -3.82 33.57 -16.90
C GLY A 60 -4.93 32.58 -17.13
N ASN A 61 -5.59 32.23 -16.09
CA ASN A 61 -7.03 32.19 -15.96
C ASN A 61 -7.35 31.60 -14.59
N LYS A 62 -8.11 32.35 -13.83
CA LYS A 62 -8.68 31.96 -12.56
C LYS A 62 -9.62 30.76 -12.76
N THR A 63 -9.07 29.60 -12.85
CA THR A 63 -9.86 28.40 -12.65
C THR A 63 -9.62 28.02 -11.20
N PHE A 64 -10.61 28.23 -10.40
CA PHE A 64 -10.70 27.76 -9.04
C PHE A 64 -10.59 26.23 -9.05
N LEU A 65 -9.44 25.71 -8.85
CA LEU A 65 -9.22 24.34 -8.45
C LEU A 65 -8.46 24.35 -7.15
N VAL A 66 -9.27 24.11 -6.12
CA VAL A 66 -8.92 23.51 -4.84
C VAL A 66 -7.52 23.76 -4.35
N ALA A 67 -7.45 24.71 -3.42
CA ALA A 67 -6.51 24.78 -2.30
C ALA A 67 -5.28 23.87 -2.39
N GLY A 68 -4.25 24.38 -2.97
CA GLY A 68 -2.91 23.86 -2.94
C GLY A 68 -2.08 24.77 -3.82
N ASN A 69 -1.17 25.52 -3.25
CA ASN A 69 -0.24 26.37 -3.99
C ASN A 69 0.51 25.51 -5.01
N GLN A 70 -0.06 25.39 -6.21
CA GLN A 70 0.67 24.73 -7.30
C GLN A 70 1.94 25.52 -7.56
N PRO A 71 3.10 24.87 -7.64
CA PRO A 71 4.33 25.54 -7.91
C PRO A 71 4.30 26.17 -9.30
N ARG A 72 4.78 27.41 -9.42
CA ARG A 72 4.95 28.08 -10.71
C ARG A 72 6.12 27.49 -11.49
N TYR A 73 7.16 27.06 -10.77
CA TYR A 73 8.34 26.42 -11.32
C TYR A 73 8.41 25.01 -10.78
N LEU A 74 8.65 24.05 -11.67
CA LEU A 74 8.87 22.66 -11.37
C LEU A 74 10.18 22.22 -12.02
N LEU A 75 11.15 21.85 -11.20
CA LEU A 75 12.44 21.35 -11.67
C LEU A 75 12.55 19.87 -11.33
N THR A 76 13.18 19.11 -12.21
CA THR A 76 13.38 17.67 -12.06
C THR A 76 14.82 17.29 -12.23
N ARG A 77 15.23 16.20 -11.56
CA ARG A 77 16.54 15.57 -11.72
C ARG A 77 16.33 14.06 -11.84
N SER A 78 16.97 13.44 -12.81
CA SER A 78 16.98 12.00 -12.98
C SER A 78 18.36 11.42 -12.77
N GLU A 79 18.42 10.26 -12.13
CA GLU A 79 19.62 9.46 -11.95
C GLU A 79 19.31 8.01 -12.29
N GLN A 80 20.28 7.33 -12.91
CA GLN A 80 20.15 5.92 -13.22
C GLN A 80 21.47 5.21 -12.98
N PHE A 81 21.42 4.04 -12.36
CA PHE A 81 22.57 3.16 -12.17
C PHE A 81 22.17 1.70 -12.12
N THR A 82 23.16 0.84 -12.28
CA THR A 82 22.99 -0.62 -12.23
C THR A 82 23.79 -1.18 -11.05
N LEU A 83 23.19 -2.11 -10.31
CA LEU A 83 23.88 -2.90 -9.29
C LEU A 83 23.94 -4.33 -9.76
N THR A 84 25.11 -4.97 -9.69
CA THR A 84 25.25 -6.37 -10.09
C THR A 84 24.59 -7.26 -9.05
N ARG A 85 23.85 -8.27 -9.49
CA ARG A 85 23.25 -9.24 -8.58
C ARG A 85 24.30 -10.05 -7.81
N PHE A 86 25.46 -10.22 -8.39
CA PHE A 86 26.58 -10.92 -7.72
C PHE A 86 27.00 -10.18 -6.44
N ASP A 87 27.12 -8.85 -6.49
CA ASP A 87 27.52 -8.04 -5.33
C ASP A 87 26.33 -7.75 -4.41
N VAL A 88 25.10 -7.72 -4.97
CA VAL A 88 23.86 -7.37 -4.27
C VAL A 88 22.82 -8.46 -4.51
N PRO A 89 22.90 -9.61 -3.81
CA PRO A 89 21.95 -10.70 -3.99
C PRO A 89 20.56 -10.39 -3.42
N SER A 90 20.46 -9.43 -2.52
CA SER A 90 19.22 -8.92 -1.92
C SER A 90 19.33 -7.41 -1.77
N LEU A 91 18.26 -6.69 -2.12
CA LEU A 91 18.22 -5.23 -2.10
C LEU A 91 17.37 -4.72 -0.94
N THR A 92 17.91 -3.78 -0.17
CA THR A 92 17.17 -3.01 0.84
C THR A 92 16.91 -1.59 0.30
N ILE A 93 15.66 -1.14 0.39
CA ILE A 93 15.26 0.21 -0.01
C ILE A 93 14.71 0.93 1.21
N THR A 94 15.22 2.11 1.50
CA THR A 94 14.68 3.02 2.50
C THR A 94 14.17 4.28 1.83
N ALA A 95 12.96 4.72 2.19
CA ALA A 95 12.37 5.92 1.61
C ALA A 95 11.80 6.82 2.71
N ASP A 96 12.29 8.04 2.77
CA ASP A 96 11.80 9.10 3.62
C ASP A 96 10.40 9.58 3.19
N PRO A 97 9.70 10.34 4.03
CA PRO A 97 8.38 10.88 3.71
C PRO A 97 8.30 11.58 2.34
N SER A 98 7.11 11.54 1.72
CA SER A 98 6.80 12.16 0.43
C SER A 98 7.47 11.54 -0.81
N ASN A 99 8.12 10.40 -0.65
CA ASN A 99 8.70 9.68 -1.77
C ASN A 99 7.76 8.55 -2.26
N SER A 100 8.08 7.94 -3.37
CA SER A 100 7.43 6.73 -3.84
C SER A 100 8.46 5.70 -4.26
N VAL A 101 8.15 4.44 -4.02
CA VAL A 101 9.01 3.30 -4.33
C VAL A 101 8.23 2.33 -5.20
N GLY A 102 8.78 2.04 -6.38
CA GLY A 102 8.29 0.99 -7.27
C GLY A 102 9.35 -0.09 -7.47
N VAL A 103 8.96 -1.37 -7.37
CA VAL A 103 9.81 -2.50 -7.72
C VAL A 103 9.08 -3.38 -8.71
N VAL A 104 9.72 -3.70 -9.83
CA VAL A 104 9.18 -4.52 -10.90
C VAL A 104 10.09 -5.70 -11.12
N GLY A 105 9.57 -6.90 -10.92
CA GLY A 105 10.26 -8.13 -11.32
C GLY A 105 10.32 -8.26 -12.83
N SER A 106 11.48 -8.59 -13.34
CA SER A 106 11.73 -8.75 -14.78
C SER A 106 12.73 -9.88 -15.04
N ASN A 107 12.96 -10.18 -16.31
CA ASN A 107 13.97 -11.15 -16.73
C ASN A 107 15.40 -10.61 -16.70
N ARG A 108 15.64 -9.48 -16.03
CA ARG A 108 16.97 -8.92 -15.86
C ARG A 108 17.83 -9.82 -14.96
N VAL A 109 19.13 -9.80 -15.25
CA VAL A 109 20.11 -10.46 -14.37
C VAL A 109 20.51 -9.54 -13.21
N ASP A 110 20.61 -8.23 -13.49
CA ASP A 110 21.06 -7.19 -12.57
C ASP A 110 19.94 -6.22 -12.23
N TRP A 111 20.12 -5.46 -11.17
CA TRP A 111 19.22 -4.41 -10.75
C TRP A 111 19.42 -3.15 -11.60
N LEU A 112 18.37 -2.62 -12.18
CA LEU A 112 18.37 -1.29 -12.78
C LEU A 112 17.59 -0.34 -11.87
N VAL A 113 18.29 0.65 -11.35
CA VAL A 113 17.74 1.65 -10.44
C VAL A 113 17.56 2.96 -11.18
N ARG A 114 16.35 3.50 -11.15
CA ARG A 114 16.01 4.80 -11.73
C ARG A 114 15.39 5.68 -10.65
N PHE A 115 15.90 6.87 -10.52
CA PHE A 115 15.43 7.86 -9.56
C PHE A 115 15.01 9.14 -10.27
N CYS A 116 13.91 9.72 -9.81
CA CYS A 116 13.44 11.04 -10.21
C CYS A 116 13.15 11.90 -8.99
N GLY A 117 13.88 13.01 -8.84
CA GLY A 117 13.62 14.05 -7.87
C GLY A 117 12.84 15.20 -8.50
N GLU A 118 11.89 15.77 -7.77
CA GLU A 118 11.06 16.90 -8.20
C GLU A 118 11.01 17.97 -7.11
N GLY A 119 11.41 19.19 -7.45
CA GLY A 119 11.33 20.38 -6.60
C GLY A 119 10.48 21.45 -7.25
N GLY A 120 9.47 21.97 -6.53
CA GLY A 120 8.58 23.00 -7.03
C GLY A 120 8.54 24.24 -6.14
N GLY A 121 8.42 25.43 -6.73
CA GLY A 121 8.36 26.70 -6.02
C GLY A 121 7.64 27.79 -6.78
N GLN A 122 7.38 28.92 -6.12
CA GLN A 122 6.84 30.12 -6.77
C GLN A 122 7.94 30.86 -7.53
N MET A 123 9.20 30.69 -7.13
CA MET A 123 10.39 31.17 -7.80
C MET A 123 11.28 30.00 -8.23
N GLU A 124 12.04 30.17 -9.29
CA GLU A 124 12.96 29.12 -9.77
C GLU A 124 14.03 28.78 -8.72
N ALA A 125 14.51 29.76 -7.98
CA ALA A 125 15.47 29.56 -6.91
C ALA A 125 14.93 28.61 -5.82
N GLU A 126 13.66 28.79 -5.39
CA GLU A 126 13.00 27.91 -4.45
C GLU A 126 12.85 26.48 -4.99
N ALA A 127 12.44 26.36 -6.26
CA ALA A 127 12.30 25.05 -6.88
C ALA A 127 13.66 24.32 -6.95
N ARG A 128 14.74 25.05 -7.24
CA ARG A 128 16.11 24.53 -7.27
C ARG A 128 16.58 24.10 -5.88
N GLU A 129 16.38 24.92 -4.87
CA GLU A 129 16.72 24.61 -3.49
C GLU A 129 15.99 23.34 -3.01
N ARG A 130 14.69 23.24 -3.27
CA ARG A 130 13.89 22.07 -2.90
C ARG A 130 14.30 20.81 -3.64
N LEU A 131 14.71 20.94 -4.91
CA LEU A 131 15.22 19.81 -5.67
C LEU A 131 16.54 19.29 -5.10
N GLN A 132 17.42 20.18 -4.62
CA GLN A 132 18.69 19.80 -3.99
C GLN A 132 18.53 19.03 -2.68
N GLN A 133 17.39 19.20 -2.00
CA GLN A 133 17.09 18.53 -0.74
C GLN A 133 16.64 17.07 -0.92
N ILE A 134 16.34 16.65 -2.16
CA ILE A 134 15.94 15.29 -2.46
C ILE A 134 17.12 14.58 -3.10
N SER A 135 17.49 13.43 -2.59
CA SER A 135 18.61 12.66 -3.12
C SER A 135 18.36 11.16 -3.09
N VAL A 136 19.04 10.46 -3.98
CA VAL A 136 19.22 9.02 -3.91
C VAL A 136 20.68 8.73 -3.60
N SER A 137 20.89 7.77 -2.72
CA SER A 137 22.23 7.26 -2.42
C SER A 137 22.20 5.74 -2.34
N HIS A 138 23.34 5.10 -2.60
CA HIS A 138 23.45 3.66 -2.37
C HIS A 138 24.74 3.36 -1.60
N LEU A 139 24.63 2.42 -0.67
CA LEU A 139 25.76 1.88 0.08
C LEU A 139 25.62 0.36 0.16
N GLY A 140 26.48 -0.36 -0.53
CA GLY A 140 26.38 -1.82 -0.66
C GLY A 140 25.00 -2.23 -1.21
N ALA A 141 24.27 -3.02 -0.45
CA ALA A 141 22.94 -3.51 -0.81
C ALA A 141 21.78 -2.57 -0.41
N THR A 142 22.05 -1.37 0.06
CA THR A 142 21.03 -0.42 0.52
C THR A 142 20.94 0.78 -0.39
N ILE A 143 19.73 1.07 -0.86
CA ILE A 143 19.37 2.31 -1.56
C ILE A 143 18.54 3.16 -0.61
N SER A 144 18.90 4.42 -0.47
CA SER A 144 18.18 5.39 0.35
C SER A 144 17.68 6.54 -0.50
N VAL A 145 16.38 6.81 -0.42
CA VAL A 145 15.75 8.00 -1.00
C VAL A 145 15.51 8.97 0.13
N ASN A 146 16.28 10.03 0.17
CA ASN A 146 16.27 11.01 1.24
C ASN A 146 15.47 12.23 0.82
N SER A 147 14.65 12.74 1.73
CA SER A 147 13.94 14.01 1.61
C SER A 147 13.78 14.63 3.00
N PRO A 148 13.63 15.96 3.10
CA PRO A 148 13.37 16.58 4.38
C PRO A 148 12.08 16.08 5.02
N PRO A 149 11.97 16.11 6.36
CA PRO A 149 10.77 15.70 7.09
C PRO A 149 9.58 16.60 6.72
N PHE A 150 8.36 16.05 6.95
CA PHE A 150 7.12 16.81 6.80
C PHE A 150 7.12 18.07 7.66
N GLY A 151 6.57 19.14 7.14
CA GLY A 151 6.36 20.41 7.86
C GLY A 151 6.96 21.63 7.19
N GLU A 152 7.89 21.47 6.29
CA GLU A 152 8.37 22.59 5.48
C GLU A 152 7.43 22.78 4.27
N SER A 153 6.95 24.02 4.09
CA SER A 153 6.08 24.38 2.97
C SER A 153 6.80 24.18 1.64
N GLY A 154 6.23 23.38 0.74
CA GLY A 154 6.71 23.32 -0.62
C GLY A 154 6.57 21.95 -1.27
N HIS A 155 6.54 21.96 -2.60
CA HIS A 155 6.43 20.76 -3.41
C HIS A 155 7.79 20.08 -3.54
N ARG A 156 7.92 18.90 -2.97
CA ARG A 156 9.10 18.03 -3.04
C ARG A 156 8.65 16.59 -3.18
N ARG A 157 9.26 15.86 -4.09
CA ARG A 157 8.95 14.45 -4.29
C ARG A 157 10.15 13.71 -4.88
N GLY A 158 10.46 12.56 -4.32
CA GLY A 158 11.34 11.57 -4.91
C GLY A 158 10.54 10.36 -5.41
N SER A 159 10.89 9.82 -6.56
CA SER A 159 10.34 8.59 -7.09
C SER A 159 11.48 7.64 -7.44
N LEU A 160 11.50 6.48 -6.83
CA LEU A 160 12.46 5.42 -7.09
C LEU A 160 11.76 4.27 -7.81
N VAL A 161 12.31 3.84 -8.92
CA VAL A 161 11.88 2.61 -9.60
C VAL A 161 13.06 1.67 -9.74
N VAL A 162 12.86 0.43 -9.36
CA VAL A 162 13.84 -0.64 -9.47
C VAL A 162 13.28 -1.73 -10.37
N ASP A 163 13.90 -1.95 -11.54
CA ASP A 163 13.69 -3.17 -12.30
C ASP A 163 14.60 -4.25 -11.71
N ALA A 164 13.99 -5.22 -11.07
CA ALA A 164 14.65 -6.26 -10.29
C ALA A 164 14.72 -7.58 -11.06
N PRO A 165 15.73 -8.43 -10.81
CA PRO A 165 15.60 -9.85 -11.12
C PRO A 165 14.37 -10.41 -10.40
N ALA A 166 13.45 -11.05 -11.12
CA ALA A 166 12.14 -11.42 -10.55
C ALA A 166 12.23 -12.37 -9.34
N ASP A 167 13.27 -13.18 -9.27
CA ASP A 167 13.54 -14.15 -8.19
C ASP A 167 14.40 -13.59 -7.05
N ALA A 168 14.83 -12.34 -7.13
CA ALA A 168 15.66 -11.71 -6.11
C ALA A 168 14.84 -11.28 -4.88
N SER A 169 15.53 -11.15 -3.74
CA SER A 169 14.92 -10.71 -2.48
C SER A 169 14.93 -9.20 -2.36
N VAL A 170 13.81 -8.61 -1.92
CA VAL A 170 13.66 -7.16 -1.71
C VAL A 170 13.12 -6.87 -0.33
N VAL A 171 13.75 -5.94 0.37
CA VAL A 171 13.28 -5.38 1.65
C VAL A 171 13.02 -3.89 1.47
N ILE A 172 11.81 -3.43 1.83
CA ILE A 172 11.41 -2.02 1.67
C ILE A 172 10.99 -1.47 3.03
N HIS A 173 11.61 -0.39 3.42
CA HIS A 173 11.25 0.44 4.57
C HIS A 173 10.83 1.81 4.06
N ALA A 174 9.55 2.15 4.24
CA ALA A 174 8.99 3.41 3.78
C ALA A 174 8.16 4.06 4.89
N SER A 175 8.23 5.39 4.98
CA SER A 175 7.42 6.16 5.92
C SER A 175 6.68 7.24 5.15
N TYR A 176 5.33 7.28 5.27
CA TYR A 176 4.48 8.22 4.52
C TYR A 176 4.72 8.21 3.01
N SER A 177 5.13 7.08 2.46
CA SER A 177 5.55 6.90 1.07
C SER A 177 4.79 5.76 0.42
N ALA A 178 4.27 5.97 -0.78
CA ALA A 178 3.60 4.89 -1.51
C ALA A 178 4.63 3.83 -1.95
N VAL A 179 4.30 2.56 -1.71
CA VAL A 179 5.10 1.41 -2.14
C VAL A 179 4.30 0.59 -3.13
N GLN A 180 4.90 0.28 -4.27
CA GLN A 180 4.32 -0.64 -5.25
C GLN A 180 5.34 -1.71 -5.62
N VAL A 181 4.95 -2.98 -5.52
CA VAL A 181 5.77 -4.13 -5.95
C VAL A 181 4.93 -4.98 -6.89
N ARG A 182 5.51 -5.42 -8.00
CA ARG A 182 4.81 -6.31 -8.93
C ARG A 182 5.74 -7.29 -9.62
N ASP A 183 5.15 -8.38 -10.15
CA ASP A 183 5.82 -9.38 -10.99
C ASP A 183 7.02 -10.07 -10.29
N MET A 184 7.07 -10.06 -8.95
CA MET A 184 8.15 -10.68 -8.18
C MET A 184 7.83 -12.13 -7.81
N ALA A 185 8.81 -13.00 -7.97
CA ALA A 185 8.78 -14.39 -7.51
C ALA A 185 9.68 -14.62 -6.28
N GLY A 186 10.65 -13.75 -6.04
CA GLY A 186 11.52 -13.78 -4.88
C GLY A 186 10.85 -13.26 -3.60
N PRO A 187 11.54 -13.38 -2.45
CA PRO A 187 11.05 -12.90 -1.17
C PRO A 187 10.89 -11.37 -1.13
N ILE A 188 9.74 -10.90 -0.63
CA ILE A 188 9.42 -9.49 -0.46
C ILE A 188 9.12 -9.23 1.01
N LYS A 189 9.78 -8.25 1.60
CA LYS A 189 9.46 -7.73 2.93
C LYS A 189 9.19 -6.24 2.86
N ILE A 190 8.01 -5.81 3.31
CA ILE A 190 7.61 -4.40 3.28
C ILE A 190 7.23 -3.97 4.70
N THR A 191 7.79 -2.83 5.11
CA THR A 191 7.34 -2.09 6.29
C THR A 191 7.04 -0.66 5.84
N ALA A 192 5.76 -0.32 5.71
CA ALA A 192 5.30 0.95 5.15
C ALA A 192 4.44 1.71 6.17
N THR A 193 5.08 2.40 7.11
CA THR A 193 4.41 3.14 8.17
C THR A 193 3.62 4.33 7.60
N HIS A 194 2.33 4.43 7.96
CA HIS A 194 1.39 5.46 7.47
C HIS A 194 1.32 5.55 5.92
N ALA A 195 1.52 4.42 5.25
CA ALA A 195 1.58 4.36 3.81
C ALA A 195 0.77 3.19 3.25
N ARG A 196 0.46 3.26 1.95
CA ARG A 196 -0.15 2.18 1.20
C ARG A 196 0.93 1.32 0.56
N ALA A 197 0.82 0.01 0.74
CA ALA A 197 1.61 -0.99 0.03
C ALA A 197 0.72 -1.71 -0.99
N THR A 198 1.04 -1.61 -2.27
CA THR A 198 0.34 -2.28 -3.37
C THR A 198 1.24 -3.37 -3.94
N ILE A 199 0.83 -4.63 -3.83
CA ILE A 199 1.62 -5.82 -4.17
C ILE A 199 0.82 -6.62 -5.19
N LEU A 200 1.29 -6.66 -6.42
CA LEU A 200 0.53 -7.23 -7.54
C LEU A 200 1.28 -8.36 -8.23
N GLU A 201 0.54 -9.40 -8.59
CA GLU A 201 1.02 -10.49 -9.46
C GLU A 201 2.31 -11.16 -8.94
N THR A 202 2.43 -11.28 -7.62
CA THR A 202 3.57 -11.93 -6.97
C THR A 202 3.31 -13.42 -6.74
N SER A 203 4.38 -14.21 -6.68
CA SER A 203 4.29 -15.66 -6.49
C SER A 203 5.25 -16.23 -5.42
N GLY A 204 5.99 -15.36 -4.76
CA GLY A 204 6.98 -15.73 -3.75
C GLY A 204 6.47 -15.60 -2.31
N ARG A 205 7.43 -15.44 -1.40
CA ARG A 205 7.14 -15.09 -0.02
C ARG A 205 6.90 -13.58 0.10
N VAL A 206 5.80 -13.19 0.72
CA VAL A 206 5.44 -11.80 0.98
C VAL A 206 5.18 -11.61 2.46
N ASP A 207 5.93 -10.74 3.10
CA ASP A 207 5.70 -10.28 4.48
C ASP A 207 5.51 -8.76 4.41
N ALA A 208 4.28 -8.26 4.55
CA ALA A 208 3.97 -6.84 4.42
C ALA A 208 3.21 -6.30 5.64
N THR A 209 3.72 -5.19 6.17
CA THR A 209 3.06 -4.39 7.21
C THR A 209 2.93 -2.95 6.69
N ALA A 210 1.70 -2.42 6.66
CA ALA A 210 1.43 -1.09 6.14
C ALA A 210 0.18 -0.45 6.79
N PHE A 211 -0.10 0.81 6.49
CA PHE A 211 -1.38 1.43 6.87
C PHE A 211 -2.52 0.81 6.04
N VAL A 212 -2.33 0.68 4.73
CA VAL A 212 -3.24 -0.02 3.81
C VAL A 212 -2.43 -1.01 2.99
N VAL A 213 -2.93 -2.23 2.81
CA VAL A 213 -2.33 -3.24 1.94
C VAL A 213 -3.31 -3.63 0.83
N ASP A 214 -2.88 -3.48 -0.42
CA ASP A 214 -3.54 -4.06 -1.59
C ASP A 214 -2.68 -5.21 -2.11
N PHE A 215 -3.25 -6.40 -2.21
CA PHE A 215 -2.53 -7.59 -2.64
C PHE A 215 -3.29 -8.34 -3.74
N SER A 216 -2.58 -8.72 -4.78
CA SER A 216 -3.02 -9.75 -5.72
C SER A 216 -1.92 -10.77 -5.98
N GLY A 217 -2.27 -12.05 -5.99
CA GLY A 217 -1.29 -13.12 -6.18
C GLY A 217 -1.95 -14.44 -6.56
N LEU A 218 -1.12 -15.35 -7.07
CA LEU A 218 -1.54 -16.67 -7.53
C LEU A 218 -1.20 -17.76 -6.51
N ARG A 219 -0.09 -17.61 -5.81
CA ARG A 219 0.48 -18.60 -4.90
C ARG A 219 1.53 -17.96 -3.98
N GLY A 220 1.94 -18.67 -2.95
CA GLY A 220 3.07 -18.30 -2.11
C GLY A 220 2.78 -18.36 -0.61
N ILE A 221 3.73 -17.85 0.17
CA ILE A 221 3.57 -17.66 1.62
C ILE A 221 3.39 -16.17 1.87
N VAL A 222 2.18 -15.78 2.22
CA VAL A 222 1.76 -14.38 2.27
C VAL A 222 1.29 -14.03 3.67
N ASN A 223 1.97 -13.07 4.30
CA ASN A 223 1.60 -12.50 5.60
C ASN A 223 1.37 -11.00 5.44
N LEU A 224 0.15 -10.56 5.65
CA LEU A 224 -0.26 -9.17 5.50
C LEU A 224 -0.81 -8.64 6.83
N THR A 225 -0.30 -7.50 7.24
CA THR A 225 -0.78 -6.76 8.41
C THR A 225 -1.08 -5.32 8.02
N ALA A 226 -2.26 -4.82 8.37
CA ALA A 226 -2.63 -3.43 8.10
C ALA A 226 -3.26 -2.74 9.31
N GLU A 227 -2.90 -1.47 9.51
CA GLU A 227 -3.55 -0.63 10.52
C GLU A 227 -4.96 -0.23 10.10
N ALA A 228 -5.18 0.10 8.82
CA ALA A 228 -6.47 0.54 8.33
C ALA A 228 -7.24 -0.57 7.60
N GLU A 229 -6.74 -1.04 6.45
CA GLU A 229 -7.49 -2.01 5.64
C GLU A 229 -6.58 -2.92 4.81
N ILE A 230 -7.11 -4.10 4.49
CA ILE A 230 -6.51 -5.01 3.51
C ILE A 230 -7.51 -5.26 2.38
N ASN A 231 -7.04 -5.09 1.14
CA ASN A 231 -7.79 -5.45 -0.05
C ASN A 231 -7.06 -6.59 -0.77
N LEU A 232 -7.75 -7.68 -1.01
CA LEU A 232 -7.22 -8.88 -1.66
C LEU A 232 -7.96 -9.12 -2.96
N LYS A 233 -7.22 -9.47 -4.03
CA LYS A 233 -7.79 -10.04 -5.26
C LYS A 233 -7.13 -11.38 -5.53
N MET A 234 -7.92 -12.43 -5.46
CA MET A 234 -7.47 -13.76 -5.85
C MET A 234 -7.50 -13.89 -7.36
N MET A 235 -6.35 -14.22 -7.94
CA MET A 235 -6.18 -14.28 -9.40
C MET A 235 -6.54 -15.63 -10.00
N ALA A 236 -6.67 -16.67 -9.17
CA ALA A 236 -7.02 -18.02 -9.59
C ALA A 236 -8.11 -18.60 -8.69
N SER A 237 -8.87 -19.56 -9.21
CA SER A 237 -9.87 -20.31 -8.46
C SER A 237 -9.29 -21.13 -7.30
N ARG A 238 -7.99 -21.38 -7.34
CA ARG A 238 -7.22 -21.99 -6.25
C ARG A 238 -6.00 -21.14 -5.94
N PHE A 239 -5.82 -20.80 -4.67
CA PHE A 239 -4.59 -20.21 -4.15
C PHE A 239 -3.70 -21.33 -3.60
N ASP A 240 -2.52 -21.47 -4.14
CA ASP A 240 -1.55 -22.49 -3.72
C ASP A 240 -0.56 -21.88 -2.72
N GLY A 241 -0.73 -22.21 -1.44
CA GLY A 241 0.15 -21.73 -0.39
C GLY A 241 -0.54 -21.39 0.92
N THR A 242 0.00 -20.38 1.59
CA THR A 242 -0.52 -19.85 2.86
C THR A 242 -0.77 -18.36 2.72
N LEU A 243 -1.94 -17.88 3.15
CA LEU A 243 -2.26 -16.45 3.20
C LEU A 243 -2.83 -16.13 4.59
N LEU A 244 -2.13 -15.27 5.31
CA LEU A 244 -2.56 -14.72 6.59
C LEU A 244 -2.75 -13.21 6.41
N ALA A 245 -3.98 -12.74 6.56
CA ALA A 245 -4.33 -11.33 6.45
C ALA A 245 -5.00 -10.85 7.74
N TRP A 246 -4.38 -9.91 8.41
CA TRP A 246 -4.88 -9.31 9.64
C TRP A 246 -4.92 -7.79 9.52
N ALA A 247 -6.09 -7.19 9.77
CA ALA A 247 -6.28 -5.75 9.77
C ALA A 247 -7.04 -5.29 11.03
N HIS A 248 -6.76 -4.07 11.50
CA HIS A 248 -7.63 -3.41 12.47
C HIS A 248 -8.97 -3.02 11.84
N GLY A 249 -8.96 -2.54 10.61
CA GLY A 249 -10.14 -2.20 9.82
C GLY A 249 -10.64 -3.34 8.94
N PRO A 250 -11.33 -3.04 7.82
CA PRO A 250 -11.93 -4.06 6.97
C PRO A 250 -10.89 -4.88 6.20
N VAL A 251 -11.23 -6.17 6.01
CA VAL A 251 -10.56 -7.06 5.05
C VAL A 251 -11.53 -7.34 3.91
N ARG A 252 -11.24 -6.87 2.71
CA ARG A 252 -12.06 -7.08 1.51
C ARG A 252 -11.38 -8.05 0.58
N VAL A 253 -12.12 -9.03 0.12
CA VAL A 253 -11.59 -10.09 -0.75
C VAL A 253 -12.45 -10.21 -2.00
N LEU A 254 -11.83 -10.02 -3.15
CA LEU A 254 -12.40 -10.36 -4.44
C LEU A 254 -11.91 -11.74 -4.86
N VAL A 255 -12.83 -12.66 -5.08
CA VAL A 255 -12.53 -14.02 -5.53
C VAL A 255 -13.07 -14.25 -6.94
N PRO A 256 -12.38 -15.02 -7.78
CA PRO A 256 -12.92 -15.40 -9.08
C PRO A 256 -14.11 -16.35 -8.95
N PRO A 257 -14.98 -16.45 -9.96
CA PRO A 257 -16.01 -17.47 -10.01
C PRO A 257 -15.42 -18.88 -9.84
N GLY A 258 -16.10 -19.75 -9.08
CA GLY A 258 -15.63 -21.10 -8.79
C GLY A 258 -14.40 -21.15 -7.85
N PHE A 259 -14.22 -20.15 -7.00
CA PHE A 259 -13.16 -20.16 -5.98
C PHE A 259 -13.34 -21.34 -5.03
N GLY A 260 -12.36 -22.24 -4.99
CA GLY A 260 -12.39 -23.49 -4.23
C GLY A 260 -11.33 -23.60 -3.13
N THR A 261 -10.54 -22.54 -2.87
CA THR A 261 -9.55 -22.56 -1.78
C THR A 261 -10.23 -22.54 -0.41
N PRO A 262 -9.97 -23.53 0.46
CA PRO A 262 -10.45 -23.49 1.83
C PRO A 262 -9.90 -22.29 2.60
N PHE A 263 -10.72 -21.67 3.45
CA PHE A 263 -10.30 -20.54 4.28
C PHE A 263 -11.08 -20.41 5.59
N GLN A 264 -10.53 -19.60 6.50
CA GLN A 264 -11.21 -19.13 7.69
C GLN A 264 -11.28 -17.60 7.72
N ALA A 265 -12.45 -17.07 8.10
CA ALA A 265 -12.62 -15.65 8.36
C ALA A 265 -13.02 -15.46 9.84
N LEU A 266 -12.33 -14.54 10.52
CA LEU A 266 -12.51 -14.28 11.95
C LEU A 266 -12.96 -12.85 12.17
N VAL A 267 -14.07 -12.69 12.90
CA VAL A 267 -14.65 -11.39 13.26
C VAL A 267 -15.15 -11.38 14.69
N LYS A 268 -15.34 -10.21 15.28
CA LYS A 268 -15.87 -10.08 16.66
C LYS A 268 -17.36 -10.36 16.76
N ARG A 269 -18.13 -10.03 15.74
CA ARG A 269 -19.59 -10.21 15.71
C ARG A 269 -19.99 -10.89 14.40
N PRO A 270 -21.04 -11.73 14.39
CA PRO A 270 -21.40 -12.48 13.19
C PRO A 270 -21.81 -11.57 12.01
N GLN A 271 -22.42 -10.41 12.28
CA GLN A 271 -22.78 -9.43 11.25
C GLN A 271 -21.59 -8.66 10.65
N ASP A 272 -20.40 -8.80 11.22
CA ASP A 272 -19.18 -8.23 10.67
C ASP A 272 -18.59 -9.13 9.57
N PHE A 273 -19.19 -10.30 9.30
CA PHE A 273 -18.84 -11.12 8.15
C PHE A 273 -19.91 -10.98 7.06
N VAL A 274 -19.50 -10.56 5.87
CA VAL A 274 -20.36 -10.38 4.70
C VAL A 274 -19.82 -11.22 3.57
N CYS A 275 -20.61 -12.15 3.07
CA CYS A 275 -20.23 -13.02 1.97
C CYS A 275 -21.27 -12.93 0.86
N ARG A 276 -20.83 -12.63 -0.37
CA ARG A 276 -21.67 -12.50 -1.57
C ARG A 276 -21.23 -13.44 -2.70
N ALA A 277 -20.27 -14.34 -2.42
CA ALA A 277 -19.82 -15.33 -3.39
C ALA A 277 -20.70 -16.59 -3.39
N ASP A 278 -20.66 -17.35 -4.47
CA ASP A 278 -21.54 -18.51 -4.69
C ASP A 278 -21.39 -19.61 -3.61
N PHE A 279 -20.20 -19.73 -3.02
CA PHE A 279 -19.90 -20.71 -2.00
C PHE A 279 -20.35 -20.32 -0.58
N CYS A 280 -20.89 -19.13 -0.37
CA CYS A 280 -21.26 -18.64 0.97
C CYS A 280 -22.26 -19.54 1.69
N SER A 281 -23.16 -20.19 0.93
CA SER A 281 -24.13 -21.16 1.46
C SER A 281 -23.51 -22.46 2.01
N LYS A 282 -22.25 -22.73 1.65
CA LYS A 282 -21.50 -23.93 2.08
C LYS A 282 -20.61 -23.67 3.30
N MET A 283 -20.65 -22.47 3.85
CA MET A 283 -19.82 -22.08 4.99
C MET A 283 -20.43 -22.54 6.32
N THR A 284 -19.57 -22.91 7.24
CA THR A 284 -19.95 -23.19 8.63
C THR A 284 -19.53 -22.02 9.52
N GLN A 285 -20.28 -21.81 10.61
CA GLN A 285 -20.01 -20.78 11.60
C GLN A 285 -19.87 -21.42 12.99
N GLU A 286 -18.83 -21.05 13.71
CA GLU A 286 -18.63 -21.41 15.11
C GLU A 286 -18.19 -20.20 15.93
N LYS A 287 -18.32 -20.28 17.27
CA LYS A 287 -17.78 -19.29 18.20
C LYS A 287 -16.61 -19.90 18.96
N LYS A 288 -15.41 -19.35 18.80
CA LYS A 288 -14.17 -19.85 19.42
C LYS A 288 -13.36 -18.70 19.99
N GLY A 289 -13.00 -18.78 21.27
CA GLY A 289 -12.13 -17.75 21.89
C GLY A 289 -12.68 -16.32 21.82
N GLY A 290 -14.01 -16.15 21.87
CA GLY A 290 -14.64 -14.83 21.79
C GLY A 290 -14.82 -14.27 20.38
N LEU A 291 -14.35 -14.96 19.35
CA LEU A 291 -14.48 -14.61 17.94
C LEU A 291 -15.50 -15.53 17.25
N TYR A 292 -16.12 -15.04 16.19
CA TYR A 292 -16.88 -15.86 15.25
C TYR A 292 -15.96 -16.26 14.12
N VAL A 293 -15.90 -17.58 13.87
CA VAL A 293 -15.08 -18.19 12.85
C VAL A 293 -16.02 -18.73 11.77
N PHE A 294 -15.86 -18.20 10.57
CA PHE A 294 -16.55 -18.66 9.37
C PHE A 294 -15.59 -19.51 8.56
N THR A 295 -15.92 -20.76 8.35
CA THR A 295 -15.05 -21.72 7.67
C THR A 295 -15.66 -22.19 6.36
N TYR A 296 -14.90 -22.10 5.29
CA TYR A 296 -15.16 -22.72 4.00
C TYR A 296 -14.15 -23.84 3.77
N THR A 297 -14.63 -25.06 3.58
CA THR A 297 -13.77 -26.24 3.41
C THR A 297 -13.30 -26.44 1.97
N GLY A 298 -13.92 -25.72 1.03
CA GLY A 298 -13.55 -25.82 -0.39
C GLY A 298 -13.85 -27.20 -0.99
N ASP A 299 -13.26 -27.41 -2.15
CA ASP A 299 -13.39 -28.68 -2.90
C ASP A 299 -12.13 -29.58 -2.74
N GLY A 300 -11.27 -29.31 -1.76
CA GLY A 300 -9.96 -29.96 -1.63
C GLY A 300 -9.56 -30.37 -0.22
N ASN A 301 -8.51 -31.19 -0.14
CA ASN A 301 -7.94 -31.71 1.11
C ASN A 301 -7.00 -30.73 1.84
N THR A 302 -6.98 -29.45 1.46
CA THR A 302 -6.16 -28.43 2.11
C THR A 302 -6.82 -27.91 3.37
N SER A 303 -6.04 -27.71 4.43
CA SER A 303 -6.54 -27.13 5.69
C SER A 303 -7.01 -25.69 5.48
N PRO A 304 -8.22 -25.31 5.91
CA PRO A 304 -8.71 -23.93 5.84
C PRO A 304 -7.86 -22.94 6.66
N GLU A 305 -7.07 -23.44 7.61
CA GLU A 305 -6.16 -22.62 8.42
C GLU A 305 -4.99 -22.02 7.63
N ARG A 306 -4.75 -22.50 6.40
CA ARG A 306 -3.71 -21.93 5.53
C ARG A 306 -4.13 -20.60 4.87
N PHE A 307 -5.42 -20.35 4.77
CA PHE A 307 -5.93 -19.10 4.23
C PHE A 307 -6.81 -18.44 5.32
N HIS A 308 -6.24 -17.46 6.00
CA HIS A 308 -6.79 -16.90 7.22
C HIS A 308 -7.00 -15.39 7.09
N LEU A 309 -8.23 -14.95 7.28
CA LEU A 309 -8.66 -13.57 7.19
C LEU A 309 -9.13 -13.10 8.56
N ARG A 310 -8.62 -12.00 9.06
CA ARG A 310 -9.04 -11.45 10.35
C ARG A 310 -9.21 -9.93 10.30
N SER A 311 -10.40 -9.48 10.67
CA SER A 311 -10.66 -8.09 10.97
C SER A 311 -10.85 -7.93 12.49
N GLU A 312 -10.14 -6.97 13.11
CA GLU A 312 -10.19 -6.80 14.55
C GLU A 312 -11.35 -5.91 15.02
N HIS A 313 -11.64 -4.85 14.28
CA HIS A 313 -12.63 -3.85 14.68
C HIS A 313 -13.69 -3.55 13.61
N SER A 314 -13.66 -4.26 12.49
CA SER A 314 -14.51 -4.00 11.35
C SER A 314 -15.01 -5.30 10.70
N THR A 315 -15.16 -5.31 9.40
CA THR A 315 -15.79 -6.37 8.62
C THR A 315 -14.78 -7.19 7.82
N VAL A 316 -15.12 -8.46 7.58
CA VAL A 316 -14.54 -9.26 6.50
C VAL A 316 -15.59 -9.38 5.42
N ILE A 317 -15.27 -8.94 4.20
CA ILE A 317 -16.18 -8.91 3.06
C ILE A 317 -15.61 -9.79 1.96
N LEU A 318 -16.37 -10.80 1.53
CA LEU A 318 -16.04 -11.61 0.36
C LEU A 318 -17.02 -11.31 -0.75
N ASP A 319 -16.50 -11.05 -1.94
CA ASP A 319 -17.30 -10.77 -3.13
C ASP A 319 -16.72 -11.48 -4.35
N THR A 320 -17.56 -11.73 -5.36
CA THR A 320 -17.08 -12.32 -6.61
C THR A 320 -16.62 -11.23 -7.57
N SER A 321 -15.44 -11.40 -8.15
CA SER A 321 -14.94 -10.49 -9.19
C SER A 321 -15.83 -10.56 -10.43
N THR A 322 -16.24 -9.39 -10.92
CA THR A 322 -17.06 -9.26 -12.14
C THR A 322 -16.24 -9.35 -13.43
N GLU A 323 -14.91 -9.31 -13.35
CA GLU A 323 -14.06 -9.47 -14.53
C GLU A 323 -14.16 -10.91 -15.05
N SER A 324 -15.06 -11.14 -16.00
CA SER A 324 -14.91 -12.28 -16.92
C SER A 324 -13.57 -12.13 -17.61
N ARG A 325 -12.73 -13.17 -17.60
CA ARG A 325 -11.52 -13.24 -18.44
C ARG A 325 -11.91 -12.93 -19.87
N SER A 326 -11.77 -11.70 -20.31
CA SER A 326 -11.77 -11.37 -21.71
C SER A 326 -10.44 -11.91 -22.27
N GLY A 327 -10.54 -13.04 -22.91
CA GLY A 327 -9.73 -13.66 -23.92
C GLY A 327 -8.21 -13.49 -23.87
N SER A 328 -7.60 -14.61 -23.68
CA SER A 328 -6.26 -14.99 -24.15
C SER A 328 -5.86 -14.40 -25.49
#